data_217f21198667b72fa076345a28c6bce2
#
_entry.id   217f21198667b72fa076345a28c6bce2
#
_cell.length_a   1.000
_cell.length_b   1.000
_cell.length_c   1.000
_cell.angle_alpha   90.00
_cell.angle_beta   90.00
_cell.angle_gamma   90.00
#
_symmetry.space_group_name_H-M   'P 1'
#
loop_
_entity.id
_entity.type
_entity.pdbx_description
1 polymer ?
#
loop_
_entity_poly.entity_id
_entity_poly.type
_entity_poly.pdbx_seq_one_letter_code
_entity_poly.pdbx_strand_id
1 'polypeptide(L)'
;MCGIYCVLCHPKKSILSSYLNCSNALSARGPDESKQYDDSSIHLDFYRLAINGVSNGSQPMIYEKYVLICNGEIYNHKELETLINYIPKTESDCEVILPLFKKFGIEKTCSLLDGVFAFVIWNTDQKILYCGRDRFGVRPLYYSIDNGIIQIGSEIKGMNTSIQSININHFPPGHYMTLSSSLNDFNYEIKPYYLYIWNENILLKNNYELVLSGINTFLHASVKKRMMTERPIGCLLSGGLDSSLIAGLVRYYLPKDKQLRTFSIGFEGSPDLKYARIVADYLRTDHHEFLVKPEEFLEHIDEVIKVTETYDITSIRASVGNYLVCKKIKEYNQTQEKDNQSIVIFNGDGADEVAGGYLYHRKAPSDLEFHYESVNLLKEIHNFDVLRSDRSCSDNGLEPRTPFLDRDFVNFYMSIPIEYRRNNDKQEKYLIREAFRNNNIIPDEVLFRKKEAFSDGVSIKEKSWWEIIQEYLDDKVVIPSNIDPYPFSKTTLTKEAYYYYKVFTNLYGYQHNVIPHYWLPKWSGNVTNPSARILSDYK
;
A
#
# COMPACT_ATOMS: atom_id res chain seq x y z
N MET A 1 -8.57 2.08 -7.65
CA MET A 1 -8.03 3.21 -6.86
C MET A 1 -7.92 4.43 -7.73
N CYS A 2 -8.29 5.59 -7.21
CA CYS A 2 -8.26 6.82 -7.99
C CYS A 2 -6.84 7.35 -8.24
N GLY A 3 -6.67 8.16 -9.27
CA GLY A 3 -5.51 8.99 -9.50
C GLY A 3 -5.84 10.45 -9.23
N ILE A 4 -5.02 11.14 -8.45
CA ILE A 4 -5.13 12.58 -8.23
C ILE A 4 -3.86 13.27 -8.67
N TYR A 5 -4.03 14.45 -9.27
CA TYR A 5 -2.94 15.35 -9.60
C TYR A 5 -3.36 16.79 -9.37
N CYS A 6 -2.43 17.57 -8.86
CA CYS A 6 -2.58 19.00 -8.64
C CYS A 6 -1.31 19.71 -9.09
N VAL A 7 -1.46 20.77 -9.84
CA VAL A 7 -0.39 21.75 -10.05
C VAL A 7 -0.89 23.14 -9.66
N LEU A 8 -0.13 23.80 -8.78
CA LEU A 8 -0.38 25.17 -8.34
C LEU A 8 0.79 26.06 -8.76
N CYS A 9 0.47 27.15 -9.42
CA CYS A 9 1.43 28.18 -9.81
C CYS A 9 1.34 29.39 -8.89
N HIS A 10 2.51 29.94 -8.55
CA HIS A 10 2.58 31.25 -7.93
C HIS A 10 1.92 32.32 -8.83
N PRO A 11 1.17 33.32 -8.31
CA PRO A 11 0.41 34.28 -9.10
C PRO A 11 1.22 35.05 -10.16
N LYS A 12 2.55 35.12 -10.02
CA LYS A 12 3.46 35.76 -10.99
C LYS A 12 3.91 34.82 -12.12
N LYS A 13 3.44 33.57 -12.15
CA LYS A 13 3.80 32.53 -13.12
C LYS A 13 2.57 31.95 -13.79
N SER A 14 2.76 31.28 -14.92
CA SER A 14 1.71 30.54 -15.62
C SER A 14 2.03 29.04 -15.63
N ILE A 15 1.00 28.22 -15.59
CA ILE A 15 1.13 26.77 -15.72
C ILE A 15 1.55 26.46 -17.16
N LEU A 16 2.68 25.77 -17.33
CA LEU A 16 3.14 25.32 -18.64
C LEU A 16 2.36 24.07 -19.07
N SER A 17 2.15 23.92 -20.37
CA SER A 17 1.46 22.75 -20.95
C SER A 17 2.11 21.41 -20.56
N SER A 18 3.41 21.39 -20.31
CA SER A 18 4.15 20.21 -19.86
C SER A 18 3.68 19.68 -18.48
N TYR A 19 3.09 20.55 -17.65
CA TYR A 19 2.51 20.15 -16.36
C TYR A 19 1.08 19.62 -16.49
N LEU A 20 0.34 20.05 -17.51
CA LEU A 20 -1.06 19.67 -17.71
C LEU A 20 -1.23 18.27 -18.32
N ASN A 21 -0.23 17.78 -19.07
CA ASN A 21 -0.34 16.53 -19.80
C ASN A 21 0.27 15.31 -19.10
N CYS A 22 1.08 15.52 -18.06
CA CYS A 22 1.76 14.40 -17.40
C CYS A 22 0.80 13.51 -16.60
N SER A 23 -0.28 14.07 -16.04
CA SER A 23 -1.28 13.36 -15.24
C SER A 23 -2.00 12.23 -16.00
N ASN A 24 -2.02 12.25 -17.34
CA ASN A 24 -2.62 11.18 -18.16
C ASN A 24 -2.04 9.78 -17.84
N ALA A 25 -0.79 9.72 -17.36
CA ALA A 25 -0.18 8.48 -16.90
C ALA A 25 -0.89 7.85 -15.68
N LEU A 26 -1.77 8.61 -14.99
CA LEU A 26 -2.57 8.13 -13.86
C LEU A 26 -3.88 7.46 -14.28
N SER A 27 -4.23 7.46 -15.57
CA SER A 27 -5.50 6.93 -16.08
C SER A 27 -5.71 5.44 -15.77
N ALA A 28 -4.64 4.65 -15.67
CA ALA A 28 -4.71 3.24 -15.30
C ALA A 28 -5.26 3.03 -13.87
N ARG A 29 -5.02 3.98 -12.95
CA ARG A 29 -5.55 3.95 -11.58
C ARG A 29 -7.06 4.11 -11.54
N GLY A 30 -7.60 4.98 -12.39
CA GLY A 30 -9.02 5.32 -12.41
C GLY A 30 -9.58 5.31 -13.82
N PRO A 31 -9.87 4.11 -14.37
CA PRO A 31 -10.29 3.98 -15.77
C PRO A 31 -11.77 4.31 -16.02
N ASP A 32 -12.58 4.50 -14.97
CA ASP A 32 -14.04 4.67 -15.13
C ASP A 32 -14.43 6.08 -15.56
N GLU A 33 -13.72 7.11 -15.10
CA GLU A 33 -14.02 8.51 -15.41
C GLU A 33 -12.76 9.38 -15.21
N SER A 34 -12.64 10.46 -16.00
CA SER A 34 -11.65 11.53 -15.76
C SER A 34 -12.35 12.89 -15.75
N LYS A 35 -12.01 13.72 -14.77
CA LYS A 35 -12.49 15.09 -14.64
C LYS A 35 -11.40 16.01 -14.14
N GLN A 36 -11.57 17.30 -14.44
CA GLN A 36 -10.63 18.34 -14.07
C GLN A 36 -11.35 19.55 -13.47
N TYR A 37 -10.60 20.34 -12.71
CA TYR A 37 -10.99 21.67 -12.26
C TYR A 37 -9.83 22.63 -12.49
N ASP A 38 -10.15 23.80 -13.04
CA ASP A 38 -9.20 24.85 -13.35
C ASP A 38 -9.63 26.18 -12.77
N ASP A 39 -8.68 26.93 -12.23
CA ASP A 39 -8.80 28.36 -12.03
C ASP A 39 -7.51 29.08 -12.49
N SER A 40 -7.38 30.38 -12.24
CA SER A 40 -6.22 31.17 -12.71
C SER A 40 -4.87 30.71 -12.16
N SER A 41 -4.83 29.89 -11.11
CA SER A 41 -3.60 29.52 -10.41
C SER A 41 -3.43 28.02 -10.20
N ILE A 42 -4.51 27.24 -10.22
CA ILE A 42 -4.47 25.82 -9.93
C ILE A 42 -5.12 25.00 -11.04
N HIS A 43 -4.57 23.82 -11.28
CA HIS A 43 -5.16 22.78 -12.09
C HIS A 43 -5.24 21.49 -11.26
N LEU A 44 -6.41 20.83 -11.24
CA LEU A 44 -6.66 19.59 -10.55
C LEU A 44 -7.17 18.55 -11.53
N ASP A 45 -6.54 17.37 -11.59
CA ASP A 45 -7.03 16.21 -12.33
C ASP A 45 -7.47 15.10 -11.38
N PHE A 46 -8.56 14.46 -11.74
CA PHE A 46 -9.09 13.31 -11.05
C PHE A 46 -9.40 12.17 -12.03
N TYR A 47 -8.78 11.03 -11.79
CA TYR A 47 -9.02 9.77 -12.50
C TYR A 47 -9.72 8.81 -11.56
N ARG A 48 -10.95 8.42 -11.88
CA ARG A 48 -11.85 7.69 -10.98
C ARG A 48 -11.85 6.19 -11.24
N LEU A 49 -11.63 5.41 -10.18
CA LEU A 49 -12.13 4.04 -10.06
C LEU A 49 -13.36 4.09 -9.14
N ALA A 50 -14.53 3.83 -9.69
CA ALA A 50 -15.80 3.97 -8.98
C ALA A 50 -16.05 2.75 -8.09
N ILE A 51 -15.91 2.91 -6.78
CA ILE A 51 -16.09 1.87 -5.75
C ILE A 51 -17.36 2.11 -4.96
N ASN A 52 -17.53 3.32 -4.40
CA ASN A 52 -18.72 3.80 -3.70
C ASN A 52 -19.31 5.01 -4.44
N GLY A 53 -20.62 5.18 -4.37
CA GLY A 53 -21.31 6.21 -5.13
C GLY A 53 -21.06 6.07 -6.63
N VAL A 54 -21.13 4.84 -7.15
CA VAL A 54 -20.76 4.52 -8.54
C VAL A 54 -21.49 5.43 -9.52
N SER A 55 -22.76 5.75 -9.26
CA SER A 55 -23.60 6.57 -10.12
C SER A 55 -23.42 8.09 -9.93
N ASN A 56 -23.03 8.56 -8.73
CA ASN A 56 -23.08 9.98 -8.37
C ASN A 56 -21.88 10.53 -7.57
N GLY A 57 -20.90 9.68 -7.23
CA GLY A 57 -19.74 10.05 -6.41
C GLY A 57 -18.56 10.63 -7.20
N SER A 58 -18.81 11.38 -8.28
CA SER A 58 -17.75 11.96 -9.11
C SER A 58 -17.02 13.11 -8.40
N GLN A 59 -15.74 13.31 -8.78
CA GLN A 59 -14.87 14.37 -8.30
C GLN A 59 -14.26 15.12 -9.50
N PRO A 60 -13.77 16.39 -9.34
CA PRO A 60 -13.63 17.17 -8.09
C PRO A 60 -14.98 17.52 -7.45
N MET A 61 -15.07 17.37 -6.11
CA MET A 61 -16.25 17.76 -5.33
C MET A 61 -16.14 19.23 -4.92
N ILE A 62 -17.27 19.94 -5.00
CA ILE A 62 -17.32 21.36 -4.64
C ILE A 62 -18.32 21.53 -3.48
N TYR A 63 -17.82 22.13 -2.40
CA TYR A 63 -18.64 22.52 -1.27
C TYR A 63 -18.34 23.98 -0.89
N GLU A 64 -19.26 24.89 -1.22
CA GLU A 64 -19.07 26.34 -1.12
C GLU A 64 -17.80 26.80 -1.89
N LYS A 65 -16.80 27.29 -1.18
CA LYS A 65 -15.51 27.77 -1.71
C LYS A 65 -14.39 26.71 -1.69
N TYR A 66 -14.71 25.48 -1.38
CA TYR A 66 -13.74 24.40 -1.29
C TYR A 66 -13.91 23.40 -2.42
N VAL A 67 -12.81 23.03 -3.05
CA VAL A 67 -12.74 22.02 -4.10
C VAL A 67 -11.88 20.87 -3.60
N LEU A 68 -12.36 19.63 -3.71
CA LEU A 68 -11.68 18.42 -3.23
C LEU A 68 -11.41 17.45 -4.37
N ILE A 69 -10.21 16.91 -4.39
CA ILE A 69 -9.88 15.63 -5.05
C ILE A 69 -9.31 14.67 -4.00
N CYS A 70 -9.80 13.43 -3.97
CA CYS A 70 -9.43 12.42 -2.99
C CYS A 70 -9.26 11.04 -3.64
N ASN A 71 -8.10 10.43 -3.45
CA ASN A 71 -7.88 9.01 -3.68
C ASN A 71 -8.00 8.30 -2.33
N GLY A 72 -9.12 7.62 -2.05
CA GLY A 72 -9.29 6.98 -0.75
C GLY A 72 -10.65 6.39 -0.50
N GLU A 73 -10.79 5.77 0.67
CA GLU A 73 -12.00 5.22 1.25
C GLU A 73 -12.10 5.66 2.72
N ILE A 74 -13.21 6.26 3.10
CA ILE A 74 -13.48 6.74 4.46
C ILE A 74 -14.50 5.82 5.12
N TYR A 75 -14.03 4.86 5.89
CA TYR A 75 -14.85 3.78 6.45
C TYR A 75 -15.87 4.26 7.49
N ASN A 76 -15.57 5.36 8.18
CA ASN A 76 -16.48 5.95 9.21
C ASN A 76 -17.28 7.16 8.72
N HIS A 77 -17.49 7.33 7.41
CA HIS A 77 -18.16 8.52 6.85
C HIS A 77 -19.55 8.75 7.46
N LYS A 78 -20.37 7.71 7.64
CA LYS A 78 -21.71 7.81 8.23
C LYS A 78 -21.71 8.31 9.67
N GLU A 79 -20.74 7.87 10.46
CA GLU A 79 -20.53 8.35 11.84
C GLU A 79 -20.15 9.83 11.84
N LEU A 80 -19.28 10.23 10.91
CA LEU A 80 -18.84 11.61 10.76
C LEU A 80 -19.96 12.51 10.25
N GLU A 81 -20.77 12.07 9.29
CA GLU A 81 -21.97 12.77 8.84
C GLU A 81 -22.91 13.06 10.00
N THR A 82 -23.15 12.04 10.84
CA THR A 82 -23.96 12.19 12.06
C THR A 82 -23.33 13.19 13.04
N LEU A 83 -22.02 13.09 13.28
CA LEU A 83 -21.27 13.97 14.20
C LEU A 83 -21.40 15.46 13.83
N ILE A 84 -21.45 15.76 12.54
CA ILE A 84 -21.53 17.15 12.06
C ILE A 84 -22.93 17.58 11.62
N ASN A 85 -23.91 16.68 11.72
CA ASN A 85 -25.29 16.90 11.29
C ASN A 85 -25.38 17.23 9.77
N TYR A 86 -24.60 16.51 8.97
CA TYR A 86 -24.52 16.69 7.52
C TYR A 86 -25.37 15.65 6.79
N ILE A 87 -26.11 16.08 5.78
CA ILE A 87 -26.84 15.21 4.87
C ILE A 87 -26.07 15.17 3.55
N PRO A 88 -25.47 14.02 3.17
CA PRO A 88 -24.71 13.92 1.93
C PRO A 88 -25.62 14.06 0.70
N LYS A 89 -25.06 14.60 -0.37
CA LYS A 89 -25.72 14.78 -1.67
C LYS A 89 -25.44 13.60 -2.62
N THR A 90 -24.37 12.86 -2.33
CA THR A 90 -23.93 11.72 -3.11
C THR A 90 -23.76 10.50 -2.21
N GLU A 91 -23.51 9.36 -2.79
CA GLU A 91 -23.20 8.10 -2.07
C GLU A 91 -21.68 7.89 -1.88
N SER A 92 -20.89 8.91 -2.23
CA SER A 92 -19.44 8.86 -2.01
C SER A 92 -19.08 9.10 -0.55
N ASP A 93 -18.36 8.18 0.03
CA ASP A 93 -17.79 8.28 1.39
C ASP A 93 -16.82 9.45 1.55
N CYS A 94 -16.16 9.90 0.47
CA CYS A 94 -15.23 11.04 0.48
C CYS A 94 -15.94 12.40 0.61
N GLU A 95 -17.26 12.48 0.36
CA GLU A 95 -17.99 13.75 0.42
C GLU A 95 -17.93 14.40 1.81
N VAL A 96 -17.89 13.60 2.86
CA VAL A 96 -17.85 14.07 4.26
C VAL A 96 -16.61 14.92 4.58
N ILE A 97 -15.53 14.79 3.81
CA ILE A 97 -14.26 15.48 4.06
C ILE A 97 -14.44 17.01 4.05
N LEU A 98 -15.15 17.56 3.07
CA LEU A 98 -15.31 19.02 2.94
C LEU A 98 -16.13 19.66 4.06
N PRO A 99 -17.33 19.17 4.43
CA PRO A 99 -18.07 19.73 5.55
C PRO A 99 -17.36 19.53 6.89
N LEU A 100 -16.62 18.43 7.05
CA LEU A 100 -15.79 18.19 8.23
C LEU A 100 -14.63 19.21 8.31
N PHE A 101 -13.93 19.44 7.19
CA PHE A 101 -12.87 20.44 7.08
C PHE A 101 -13.36 21.85 7.37
N LYS A 102 -14.52 22.23 6.82
CA LYS A 102 -15.14 23.54 7.11
C LYS A 102 -15.40 23.73 8.60
N LYS A 103 -15.84 22.67 9.30
CA LYS A 103 -16.20 22.75 10.72
C LYS A 103 -14.99 22.74 11.64
N PHE A 104 -13.96 21.95 11.35
CA PHE A 104 -12.89 21.65 12.29
C PHE A 104 -11.48 22.03 11.83
N GLY A 105 -11.29 22.40 10.56
CA GLY A 105 -9.98 22.62 9.96
C GLY A 105 -9.23 21.32 9.62
N ILE A 106 -8.06 21.46 9.00
CA ILE A 106 -7.34 20.32 8.36
C ILE A 106 -6.87 19.27 9.36
N GLU A 107 -6.22 19.68 10.45
CA GLU A 107 -5.64 18.76 11.45
C GLU A 107 -6.71 17.86 12.08
N LYS A 108 -7.79 18.47 12.57
CA LYS A 108 -8.87 17.73 13.21
C LYS A 108 -9.61 16.85 12.22
N THR A 109 -9.80 17.30 10.97
CA THR A 109 -10.34 16.49 9.90
C THR A 109 -9.51 15.23 9.71
N CYS A 110 -8.21 15.35 9.43
CA CYS A 110 -7.34 14.19 9.24
C CYS A 110 -7.35 13.24 10.45
N SER A 111 -7.40 13.77 11.67
CA SER A 111 -7.41 12.95 12.89
C SER A 111 -8.70 12.15 13.10
N LEU A 112 -9.84 12.68 12.64
CA LEU A 112 -11.16 12.04 12.76
C LEU A 112 -11.41 10.96 11.69
N LEU A 113 -10.82 11.10 10.51
CA LEU A 113 -10.97 10.13 9.44
C LEU A 113 -10.46 8.74 9.85
N ASP A 114 -11.31 7.73 9.70
CA ASP A 114 -10.92 6.32 9.73
C ASP A 114 -11.03 5.77 8.32
N GLY A 115 -9.89 5.64 7.66
CA GLY A 115 -9.83 5.28 6.27
C GLY A 115 -8.41 5.19 5.74
N VAL A 116 -8.32 4.97 4.45
CA VAL A 116 -7.10 5.06 3.66
C VAL A 116 -7.30 6.17 2.64
N PHE A 117 -6.45 7.20 2.67
CA PHE A 117 -6.70 8.40 1.88
C PHE A 117 -5.45 9.22 1.56
N ALA A 118 -5.51 9.86 0.41
CA ALA A 118 -4.67 10.98 0.04
C ALA A 118 -5.56 12.01 -0.67
N PHE A 119 -5.59 13.24 -0.18
CA PHE A 119 -6.47 14.27 -0.74
C PHE A 119 -5.81 15.64 -0.86
N VAL A 120 -6.37 16.45 -1.74
CA VAL A 120 -6.07 17.87 -1.90
C VAL A 120 -7.36 18.65 -1.78
N ILE A 121 -7.35 19.74 -0.98
CA ILE A 121 -8.44 20.71 -0.85
C ILE A 121 -7.92 22.07 -1.30
N TRP A 122 -8.64 22.73 -2.19
CA TRP A 122 -8.38 24.09 -2.64
C TRP A 122 -9.45 25.05 -2.10
N ASN A 123 -9.00 26.12 -1.44
CA ASN A 123 -9.86 27.24 -1.04
C ASN A 123 -9.81 28.33 -2.11
N THR A 124 -10.88 28.48 -2.88
CA THR A 124 -10.94 29.39 -4.03
C THR A 124 -10.87 30.86 -3.65
N ASP A 125 -11.35 31.25 -2.46
CA ASP A 125 -11.35 32.63 -1.98
C ASP A 125 -9.98 33.05 -1.44
N GLN A 126 -9.43 32.25 -0.52
CA GLN A 126 -8.18 32.56 0.17
C GLN A 126 -6.94 32.13 -0.62
N LYS A 127 -7.11 31.36 -1.70
CA LYS A 127 -6.02 30.78 -2.49
C LYS A 127 -5.05 29.98 -1.61
N ILE A 128 -5.61 29.15 -0.72
CA ILE A 128 -4.86 28.27 0.17
C ILE A 128 -5.12 26.82 -0.23
N LEU A 129 -4.05 26.05 -0.33
CA LEU A 129 -4.09 24.63 -0.62
C LEU A 129 -3.83 23.83 0.67
N TYR A 130 -4.60 22.78 0.85
CA TYR A 130 -4.46 21.83 1.94
C TYR A 130 -4.31 20.41 1.39
N CYS A 131 -3.49 19.59 2.03
CA CYS A 131 -3.35 18.18 1.71
C CYS A 131 -3.38 17.34 2.98
N GLY A 132 -3.82 16.10 2.86
CA GLY A 132 -3.75 15.12 3.94
C GLY A 132 -3.49 13.72 3.40
N ARG A 133 -2.73 12.91 4.16
CA ARG A 133 -2.44 11.52 3.83
C ARG A 133 -2.69 10.62 5.04
N ASP A 134 -3.24 9.43 4.81
CA ASP A 134 -3.55 8.46 5.87
C ASP A 134 -2.31 8.05 6.70
N ARG A 135 -2.59 7.45 7.86
CA ARG A 135 -1.61 7.17 8.92
C ARG A 135 -0.43 6.31 8.48
N PHE A 136 -0.67 5.31 7.62
CA PHE A 136 0.35 4.38 7.16
C PHE A 136 0.75 4.63 5.70
N GLY A 137 0.18 5.67 5.07
CA GLY A 137 0.44 5.99 3.68
C GLY A 137 -0.03 4.91 2.71
N VAL A 138 -1.12 4.23 3.05
CA VAL A 138 -1.74 3.19 2.21
C VAL A 138 -2.11 3.78 0.86
N ARG A 139 -2.62 5.02 0.84
CA ARG A 139 -2.77 5.75 -0.42
C ARG A 139 -1.52 6.60 -0.67
N PRO A 140 -0.92 6.47 -1.87
CA PRO A 140 0.28 7.22 -2.19
C PRO A 140 0.00 8.70 -2.41
N LEU A 141 0.96 9.52 -2.04
CA LEU A 141 1.00 10.94 -2.35
C LEU A 141 2.45 11.40 -2.43
N TYR A 142 2.75 12.11 -3.51
CA TYR A 142 4.06 12.74 -3.74
C TYR A 142 3.89 14.23 -3.92
N TYR A 143 4.94 14.98 -3.68
CA TYR A 143 4.98 16.41 -3.94
C TYR A 143 6.36 16.87 -4.43
N SER A 144 6.36 17.93 -5.20
CA SER A 144 7.56 18.69 -5.54
C SER A 144 7.27 20.18 -5.45
N ILE A 145 8.26 20.95 -5.04
CA ILE A 145 8.20 22.40 -4.95
C ILE A 145 9.44 22.93 -5.65
N ASP A 146 9.27 23.61 -6.76
CA ASP A 146 10.36 24.16 -7.53
C ASP A 146 9.94 25.45 -8.23
N ASN A 147 10.77 26.50 -8.12
CA ASN A 147 10.62 27.75 -8.88
C ASN A 147 9.20 28.33 -8.86
N GLY A 148 8.49 28.32 -7.73
CA GLY A 148 7.12 28.83 -7.57
C GLY A 148 6.08 28.01 -8.32
N ILE A 149 6.33 26.72 -8.52
CA ILE A 149 5.37 25.72 -8.99
C ILE A 149 5.39 24.57 -7.98
N ILE A 150 4.19 24.12 -7.63
CA ILE A 150 3.99 22.94 -6.81
C ILE A 150 3.27 21.90 -7.63
N GLN A 151 3.74 20.67 -7.57
CA GLN A 151 3.04 19.50 -8.04
C GLN A 151 2.72 18.59 -6.87
N ILE A 152 1.53 18.00 -6.86
CA ILE A 152 1.12 16.97 -5.92
C ILE A 152 0.43 15.88 -6.73
N GLY A 153 0.83 14.63 -6.54
CA GLY A 153 0.29 13.54 -7.36
C GLY A 153 0.32 12.19 -6.66
N SER A 154 -0.54 11.29 -7.10
CA SER A 154 -0.58 9.91 -6.61
C SER A 154 0.68 9.13 -6.95
N GLU A 155 1.30 9.41 -8.09
CA GLU A 155 2.45 8.68 -8.63
C GLU A 155 3.43 9.63 -9.32
N ILE A 156 4.72 9.24 -9.36
CA ILE A 156 5.81 10.01 -9.97
C ILE A 156 5.59 10.14 -11.48
N LYS A 157 5.15 9.05 -12.14
CA LYS A 157 4.87 9.06 -13.61
C LYS A 157 3.79 10.05 -14.02
N GLY A 158 2.92 10.44 -13.09
CA GLY A 158 1.89 11.47 -13.28
C GLY A 158 2.39 12.89 -13.01
N MET A 159 3.66 13.08 -12.66
CA MET A 159 4.27 14.37 -12.38
C MET A 159 5.28 14.74 -13.45
N ASN A 160 5.51 16.03 -13.67
CA ASN A 160 6.52 16.47 -14.62
C ASN A 160 7.93 16.27 -14.04
N THR A 161 8.66 15.31 -14.60
CA THR A 161 10.05 14.99 -14.24
C THR A 161 11.07 15.48 -15.27
N SER A 162 10.62 16.15 -16.33
CA SER A 162 11.50 16.58 -17.45
C SER A 162 12.51 17.67 -17.07
N ILE A 163 12.31 18.33 -15.94
CA ILE A 163 13.23 19.35 -15.42
C ILE A 163 14.21 18.66 -14.48
N GLN A 164 15.49 18.62 -14.84
CA GLN A 164 16.55 17.91 -14.09
C GLN A 164 16.72 18.34 -12.63
N SER A 165 16.22 19.53 -12.26
CA SER A 165 16.30 20.06 -10.88
C SER A 165 15.11 19.69 -9.99
N ILE A 166 14.06 19.05 -10.53
CA ILE A 166 12.87 18.74 -9.74
C ILE A 166 13.15 17.53 -8.83
N ASN A 167 13.12 17.78 -7.52
CA ASN A 167 13.12 16.73 -6.50
C ASN A 167 11.68 16.37 -6.13
N ILE A 168 11.32 15.12 -6.36
CA ILE A 168 10.04 14.57 -5.92
C ILE A 168 10.24 13.90 -4.56
N ASN A 169 9.35 14.19 -3.63
CA ASN A 169 9.38 13.64 -2.28
C ASN A 169 8.08 12.91 -1.99
N HIS A 170 8.15 11.85 -1.18
CA HIS A 170 6.95 11.31 -0.55
C HIS A 170 6.29 12.34 0.35
N PHE A 171 5.00 12.51 0.24
CA PHE A 171 4.24 13.21 1.27
C PHE A 171 4.17 12.30 2.50
N PRO A 172 4.63 12.73 3.68
CA PRO A 172 4.78 11.84 4.82
C PRO A 172 3.43 11.30 5.30
N PRO A 173 3.32 9.99 5.61
CA PRO A 173 2.12 9.41 6.20
C PRO A 173 1.75 10.04 7.54
N GLY A 174 0.45 10.14 7.84
CA GLY A 174 -0.02 10.72 9.09
C GLY A 174 0.20 12.23 9.21
N HIS A 175 0.41 12.93 8.08
CA HIS A 175 0.64 14.38 8.04
C HIS A 175 -0.42 15.10 7.21
N TYR A 176 -0.50 16.40 7.44
CA TYR A 176 -1.21 17.35 6.60
C TYR A 176 -0.31 18.50 6.18
N MET A 177 -0.65 19.18 5.10
CA MET A 177 0.02 20.38 4.61
C MET A 177 -0.98 21.53 4.55
N THR A 178 -0.49 22.72 4.89
CA THR A 178 -1.14 23.99 4.56
C THR A 178 -0.17 24.82 3.74
N LEU A 179 -0.64 25.36 2.62
CA LEU A 179 0.19 26.11 1.69
C LEU A 179 -0.54 27.33 1.17
N SER A 180 0.15 28.47 1.18
CA SER A 180 -0.32 29.76 0.68
C SER A 180 0.76 30.47 -0.14
N SER A 181 0.35 31.35 -1.05
CA SER A 181 1.29 32.20 -1.77
C SER A 181 1.88 33.29 -0.86
N SER A 182 3.17 33.53 -1.01
CA SER A 182 3.89 34.66 -0.41
C SER A 182 4.26 35.68 -1.50
N LEU A 183 5.06 36.70 -1.17
CA LEU A 183 5.44 37.75 -2.13
C LEU A 183 6.20 37.22 -3.37
N ASN A 184 7.04 36.21 -3.23
CA ASN A 184 7.92 35.71 -4.29
C ASN A 184 7.90 34.18 -4.43
N ASP A 185 7.33 33.44 -3.47
CA ASP A 185 7.33 31.98 -3.41
C ASP A 185 6.11 31.48 -2.65
N PHE A 186 6.10 30.22 -2.27
CA PHE A 186 5.09 29.62 -1.41
C PHE A 186 5.55 29.59 0.06
N ASN A 187 4.61 29.85 0.95
CA ASN A 187 4.76 29.55 2.37
C ASN A 187 3.97 28.26 2.67
N TYR A 188 4.64 27.22 3.10
CA TYR A 188 4.02 25.94 3.40
C TYR A 188 4.51 25.35 4.70
N GLU A 189 3.65 24.56 5.31
CA GLU A 189 3.91 23.84 6.55
C GLU A 189 3.37 22.42 6.46
N ILE A 190 4.20 21.42 6.79
CA ILE A 190 3.79 20.01 6.87
C ILE A 190 3.88 19.61 8.35
N LYS A 191 2.75 19.16 8.92
CA LYS A 191 2.64 18.78 10.33
C LYS A 191 2.05 17.39 10.51
N PRO A 192 2.50 16.62 11.52
CA PRO A 192 1.88 15.38 11.89
C PRO A 192 0.52 15.63 12.56
N TYR A 193 -0.50 14.88 12.16
CA TYR A 193 -1.74 14.72 12.92
C TYR A 193 -1.78 13.36 13.64
N TYR A 194 -0.81 12.48 13.36
CA TYR A 194 -0.68 11.17 13.96
C TYR A 194 0.78 10.90 14.34
N LEU A 195 0.99 10.37 15.54
CA LEU A 195 2.31 9.98 16.05
C LEU A 195 2.34 8.47 16.26
N TYR A 196 3.40 7.82 15.80
CA TYR A 196 3.62 6.37 15.97
C TYR A 196 4.17 6.08 17.37
N ILE A 197 3.33 6.32 18.38
CA ILE A 197 3.67 6.10 19.79
C ILE A 197 2.64 5.16 20.37
N TRP A 198 3.09 3.97 20.76
CA TRP A 198 2.27 2.99 21.44
C TRP A 198 2.90 2.61 22.76
N ASN A 199 2.13 2.78 23.81
CA ASN A 199 2.48 2.31 25.15
C ASN A 199 1.77 0.99 25.42
N GLU A 200 2.40 0.13 26.22
CA GLU A 200 1.78 -1.11 26.66
C GLU A 200 0.50 -0.83 27.47
N ASN A 201 -0.55 -1.55 27.15
CA ASN A 201 -1.79 -1.49 27.92
C ASN A 201 -1.68 -2.39 29.15
N ILE A 202 -1.61 -1.79 30.31
CA ILE A 202 -1.45 -2.50 31.59
C ILE A 202 -2.59 -3.50 31.87
N LEU A 203 -3.80 -3.27 31.30
CA LEU A 203 -4.93 -4.18 31.46
C LEU A 203 -4.74 -5.50 30.70
N LEU A 204 -3.87 -5.52 29.72
CA LEU A 204 -3.52 -6.72 28.94
C LEU A 204 -2.42 -7.55 29.64
N LYS A 205 -1.70 -6.94 30.58
CA LYS A 205 -0.66 -7.63 31.34
C LYS A 205 -1.31 -8.71 32.23
N ASN A 206 -0.80 -9.93 32.14
CA ASN A 206 -1.36 -11.11 32.84
C ASN A 206 -2.79 -11.51 32.42
N ASN A 207 -3.30 -11.02 31.30
CA ASN A 207 -4.61 -11.37 30.76
C ASN A 207 -4.51 -11.84 29.30
N TYR A 208 -3.93 -13.03 29.15
CA TYR A 208 -3.68 -13.60 27.82
C TYR A 208 -4.96 -13.84 27.01
N GLU A 209 -6.05 -14.26 27.65
CA GLU A 209 -7.35 -14.46 27.00
C GLU A 209 -7.91 -13.14 26.43
N LEU A 210 -7.75 -12.03 27.16
CA LEU A 210 -8.15 -10.71 26.66
C LEU A 210 -7.31 -10.27 25.47
N VAL A 211 -6.02 -10.61 25.46
CA VAL A 211 -5.14 -10.36 24.29
C VAL A 211 -5.66 -11.10 23.07
N LEU A 212 -5.92 -12.40 23.18
CA LEU A 212 -6.38 -13.22 22.07
C LEU A 212 -7.77 -12.79 21.56
N SER A 213 -8.71 -12.57 22.48
CA SER A 213 -10.06 -12.12 22.11
C SER A 213 -10.05 -10.73 21.48
N GLY A 214 -9.17 -9.83 21.92
CA GLY A 214 -8.98 -8.52 21.33
C GLY A 214 -8.42 -8.59 19.90
N ILE A 215 -7.37 -9.37 19.66
CA ILE A 215 -6.82 -9.59 18.30
C ILE A 215 -7.93 -10.08 17.37
N ASN A 216 -8.70 -11.07 17.79
CA ASN A 216 -9.81 -11.62 17.03
C ASN A 216 -10.86 -10.54 16.73
N THR A 217 -11.33 -9.84 17.75
CA THR A 217 -12.37 -8.81 17.65
C THR A 217 -11.97 -7.67 16.71
N PHE A 218 -10.77 -7.12 16.87
CA PHE A 218 -10.32 -5.99 16.08
C PHE A 218 -10.03 -6.38 14.62
N LEU A 219 -9.52 -7.59 14.35
CA LEU A 219 -9.32 -8.03 12.97
C LEU A 219 -10.65 -8.32 12.26
N HIS A 220 -11.61 -8.92 12.96
CA HIS A 220 -12.99 -9.06 12.48
C HIS A 220 -13.60 -7.68 12.13
N ALA A 221 -13.49 -6.71 13.03
CA ALA A 221 -14.00 -5.35 12.81
C ALA A 221 -13.32 -4.68 11.62
N SER A 222 -12.00 -4.85 11.48
CA SER A 222 -11.21 -4.33 10.38
C SER A 222 -11.68 -4.84 9.01
N VAL A 223 -11.87 -6.16 8.88
CA VAL A 223 -12.40 -6.74 7.64
C VAL A 223 -13.83 -6.25 7.39
N LYS A 224 -14.70 -6.31 8.41
CA LYS A 224 -16.12 -5.92 8.30
C LYS A 224 -16.28 -4.49 7.76
N LYS A 225 -15.57 -3.50 8.32
CA LYS A 225 -15.67 -2.11 7.85
C LYS A 225 -15.19 -1.93 6.40
N ARG A 226 -14.24 -2.75 5.96
CA ARG A 226 -13.69 -2.74 4.58
C ARG A 226 -14.55 -3.51 3.57
N MET A 227 -15.65 -4.13 4.01
CA MET A 227 -16.65 -4.71 3.08
C MET A 227 -17.52 -3.64 2.40
N MET A 228 -17.37 -2.38 2.78
CA MET A 228 -18.07 -1.24 2.18
C MET A 228 -17.66 -1.06 0.71
N THR A 229 -18.53 -1.44 -0.22
CA THR A 229 -18.33 -1.33 -1.67
C THR A 229 -19.60 -1.67 -2.44
N GLU A 230 -19.82 -1.02 -3.56
CA GLU A 230 -20.84 -1.40 -4.57
C GLU A 230 -20.27 -2.37 -5.62
N ARG A 231 -18.93 -2.60 -5.63
CA ARG A 231 -18.26 -3.47 -6.61
C ARG A 231 -18.00 -4.85 -6.02
N PRO A 232 -18.00 -5.91 -6.85
CA PRO A 232 -17.68 -7.25 -6.37
C PRO A 232 -16.28 -7.35 -5.76
N ILE A 233 -16.21 -8.16 -4.69
CA ILE A 233 -15.00 -8.40 -3.90
C ILE A 233 -14.30 -9.67 -4.39
N GLY A 234 -12.96 -9.61 -4.45
CA GLY A 234 -12.07 -10.76 -4.55
C GLY A 234 -10.99 -10.75 -3.49
N CYS A 235 -10.22 -11.83 -3.37
CA CYS A 235 -9.06 -11.90 -2.47
C CYS A 235 -7.85 -12.46 -3.22
N LEU A 236 -6.67 -11.89 -2.97
CA LEU A 236 -5.42 -12.58 -3.27
C LEU A 236 -5.21 -13.70 -2.24
N LEU A 237 -4.87 -14.88 -2.70
CA LEU A 237 -4.74 -16.07 -1.86
C LEU A 237 -3.45 -16.81 -2.17
N SER A 238 -2.41 -16.62 -1.37
CA SER A 238 -1.13 -17.32 -1.50
C SER A 238 -1.07 -18.63 -0.70
N GLY A 239 -2.13 -18.95 0.07
CA GLY A 239 -2.08 -20.09 0.99
C GLY A 239 -1.17 -19.88 2.22
N GLY A 240 -0.59 -18.69 2.38
CA GLY A 240 0.05 -18.26 3.63
C GLY A 240 -0.99 -17.86 4.69
N LEU A 241 -0.57 -17.76 5.95
CA LEU A 241 -1.46 -17.40 7.08
C LEU A 241 -2.28 -16.14 6.78
N ASP A 242 -1.60 -15.05 6.38
CA ASP A 242 -2.19 -13.72 6.33
C ASP A 242 -3.29 -13.62 5.26
N SER A 243 -2.96 -13.99 4.01
CA SER A 243 -3.91 -13.98 2.91
C SER A 243 -5.08 -14.94 3.15
N SER A 244 -4.80 -16.11 3.73
CA SER A 244 -5.83 -17.11 4.04
C SER A 244 -6.78 -16.63 5.11
N LEU A 245 -6.26 -16.03 6.19
CA LEU A 245 -7.06 -15.50 7.29
C LEU A 245 -7.97 -14.36 6.79
N ILE A 246 -7.44 -13.45 5.97
CA ILE A 246 -8.25 -12.39 5.37
C ILE A 246 -9.32 -12.97 4.45
N ALA A 247 -8.99 -13.92 3.57
CA ALA A 247 -9.98 -14.56 2.70
C ALA A 247 -11.07 -15.28 3.51
N GLY A 248 -10.71 -15.96 4.60
CA GLY A 248 -11.65 -16.62 5.51
C GLY A 248 -12.60 -15.62 6.18
N LEU A 249 -12.07 -14.49 6.67
CA LEU A 249 -12.87 -13.41 7.27
C LEU A 249 -13.77 -12.71 6.26
N VAL A 250 -13.29 -12.46 5.04
CA VAL A 250 -14.12 -11.92 3.95
C VAL A 250 -15.26 -12.89 3.63
N ARG A 251 -14.98 -14.20 3.51
CA ARG A 251 -16.01 -15.22 3.29
C ARG A 251 -17.03 -15.27 4.43
N TYR A 252 -16.59 -15.09 5.69
CA TYR A 252 -17.46 -15.06 6.86
C TYR A 252 -18.48 -13.90 6.79
N TYR A 253 -18.07 -12.73 6.32
CA TYR A 253 -18.94 -11.55 6.23
C TYR A 253 -19.70 -11.43 4.90
N LEU A 254 -19.26 -12.10 3.86
CA LEU A 254 -19.93 -12.07 2.56
C LEU A 254 -21.28 -12.81 2.67
N PRO A 255 -22.39 -12.25 2.11
CA PRO A 255 -23.69 -12.94 2.06
C PRO A 255 -23.56 -14.36 1.52
N LYS A 256 -24.36 -15.29 2.05
CA LYS A 256 -24.27 -16.73 1.70
C LYS A 256 -24.55 -17.02 0.23
N ASP A 257 -25.39 -16.21 -0.39
CA ASP A 257 -25.76 -16.26 -1.81
C ASP A 257 -24.70 -15.66 -2.75
N LYS A 258 -23.69 -14.98 -2.20
CA LYS A 258 -22.59 -14.42 -2.98
C LYS A 258 -21.39 -15.36 -2.96
N GLN A 259 -20.82 -15.58 -4.16
CA GLN A 259 -19.59 -16.35 -4.34
C GLN A 259 -18.37 -15.46 -4.14
N LEU A 260 -17.44 -15.87 -3.26
CA LEU A 260 -16.15 -15.20 -3.15
C LEU A 260 -15.21 -15.72 -4.24
N ARG A 261 -14.59 -14.80 -4.99
CA ARG A 261 -13.49 -15.14 -5.89
C ARG A 261 -12.16 -15.01 -5.19
N THR A 262 -11.28 -15.97 -5.42
CA THR A 262 -9.92 -15.94 -4.90
C THR A 262 -8.93 -16.21 -6.03
N PHE A 263 -7.78 -15.54 -5.97
CA PHE A 263 -6.80 -15.55 -7.05
C PHE A 263 -5.41 -15.89 -6.49
N SER A 264 -4.72 -16.79 -7.16
CA SER A 264 -3.34 -17.16 -6.84
C SER A 264 -2.48 -17.19 -8.09
N ILE A 265 -1.16 -17.08 -7.92
CA ILE A 265 -0.17 -17.16 -8.99
C ILE A 265 1.05 -17.94 -8.50
N GLY A 266 1.67 -18.70 -9.37
CA GLY A 266 2.89 -19.41 -9.06
C GLY A 266 3.40 -20.25 -10.22
N PHE A 267 4.62 -20.76 -10.05
CA PHE A 267 5.16 -21.75 -10.97
C PHE A 267 4.51 -23.11 -10.73
N GLU A 268 4.50 -23.97 -11.73
CA GLU A 268 3.99 -25.33 -11.58
C GLU A 268 4.72 -26.05 -10.42
N GLY A 269 3.96 -26.62 -9.48
CA GLY A 269 4.51 -27.28 -8.29
C GLY A 269 4.86 -26.34 -7.13
N SER A 270 4.55 -25.06 -7.22
CA SER A 270 4.77 -24.10 -6.13
C SER A 270 4.00 -24.50 -4.86
N PRO A 271 4.62 -24.39 -3.66
CA PRO A 271 3.92 -24.70 -2.41
C PRO A 271 2.76 -23.75 -2.15
N ASP A 272 2.83 -22.51 -2.57
CA ASP A 272 1.78 -21.53 -2.36
C ASP A 272 0.49 -21.91 -3.10
N LEU A 273 0.56 -22.36 -4.35
CA LEU A 273 -0.62 -22.83 -5.09
C LEU A 273 -1.28 -24.02 -4.39
N LYS A 274 -0.48 -24.95 -3.87
CA LYS A 274 -1.02 -26.12 -3.13
C LYS A 274 -1.83 -25.67 -1.92
N TYR A 275 -1.28 -24.79 -1.08
CA TYR A 275 -1.97 -24.33 0.12
C TYR A 275 -3.13 -23.37 -0.19
N ALA A 276 -3.02 -22.56 -1.24
CA ALA A 276 -4.12 -21.74 -1.73
C ALA A 276 -5.32 -22.60 -2.12
N ARG A 277 -5.11 -23.73 -2.82
CA ARG A 277 -6.16 -24.69 -3.18
C ARG A 277 -6.85 -25.27 -1.95
N ILE A 278 -6.09 -25.70 -0.93
CA ILE A 278 -6.64 -26.21 0.33
C ILE A 278 -7.60 -25.19 0.98
N VAL A 279 -7.18 -23.92 1.04
CA VAL A 279 -8.01 -22.85 1.61
C VAL A 279 -9.23 -22.58 0.74
N ALA A 280 -9.06 -22.52 -0.57
CA ALA A 280 -10.13 -22.26 -1.51
C ALA A 280 -11.23 -23.33 -1.44
N ASP A 281 -10.86 -24.60 -1.36
CA ASP A 281 -11.78 -25.74 -1.22
C ASP A 281 -12.51 -25.68 0.14
N TYR A 282 -11.79 -25.37 1.22
CA TYR A 282 -12.39 -25.22 2.54
C TYR A 282 -13.42 -24.09 2.60
N LEU A 283 -13.08 -22.93 2.03
CA LEU A 283 -13.96 -21.75 1.98
C LEU A 283 -15.02 -21.84 0.88
N ARG A 284 -14.92 -22.82 -0.03
CA ARG A 284 -15.77 -23.00 -1.21
C ARG A 284 -15.79 -21.75 -2.09
N THR A 285 -14.61 -21.22 -2.41
CA THR A 285 -14.46 -20.06 -3.27
C THR A 285 -14.44 -20.44 -4.75
N ASP A 286 -14.76 -19.48 -5.63
CA ASP A 286 -14.47 -19.55 -7.06
C ASP A 286 -12.98 -19.18 -7.23
N HIS A 287 -12.11 -20.21 -7.26
CA HIS A 287 -10.66 -20.05 -7.17
C HIS A 287 -9.98 -20.16 -8.52
N HIS A 288 -9.25 -19.12 -8.86
CA HIS A 288 -8.47 -19.01 -10.10
C HIS A 288 -6.98 -19.10 -9.81
N GLU A 289 -6.33 -20.15 -10.33
CA GLU A 289 -4.89 -20.34 -10.27
C GLU A 289 -4.26 -19.93 -11.61
N PHE A 290 -3.33 -18.98 -11.54
CA PHE A 290 -2.56 -18.55 -12.70
C PHE A 290 -1.18 -19.20 -12.69
N LEU A 291 -1.01 -20.20 -13.53
CA LEU A 291 0.29 -20.83 -13.74
C LEU A 291 1.13 -19.97 -14.67
N VAL A 292 2.34 -19.68 -14.28
CA VAL A 292 3.29 -18.86 -15.02
C VAL A 292 4.65 -19.53 -15.09
N LYS A 293 5.45 -19.15 -16.07
CA LYS A 293 6.82 -19.63 -16.22
C LYS A 293 7.82 -18.60 -15.67
N PRO A 294 9.02 -19.02 -15.24
CA PRO A 294 10.07 -18.10 -14.80
C PRO A 294 10.40 -17.02 -15.83
N GLU A 295 10.35 -17.35 -17.14
CA GLU A 295 10.62 -16.41 -18.21
C GLU A 295 9.61 -15.26 -18.23
N GLU A 296 8.32 -15.54 -17.99
CA GLU A 296 7.28 -14.52 -17.91
C GLU A 296 7.53 -13.53 -16.74
N PHE A 297 8.03 -14.04 -15.61
CA PHE A 297 8.44 -13.20 -14.49
C PHE A 297 9.62 -12.29 -14.87
N LEU A 298 10.65 -12.84 -15.52
CA LEU A 298 11.85 -12.09 -15.93
C LEU A 298 11.52 -10.98 -16.94
N GLU A 299 10.64 -11.24 -17.89
CA GLU A 299 10.21 -10.29 -18.92
C GLU A 299 9.47 -9.08 -18.35
N HIS A 300 8.85 -9.21 -17.17
CA HIS A 300 8.08 -8.13 -16.54
C HIS A 300 8.86 -7.29 -15.53
N ILE A 301 10.13 -7.56 -15.27
CA ILE A 301 10.93 -6.81 -14.29
C ILE A 301 10.95 -5.30 -14.61
N ASP A 302 11.23 -4.92 -15.85
CA ASP A 302 11.32 -3.52 -16.26
C ASP A 302 9.95 -2.81 -16.17
N GLU A 303 8.87 -3.52 -16.55
CA GLU A 303 7.51 -3.01 -16.41
C GLU A 303 7.15 -2.81 -14.93
N VAL A 304 7.55 -3.73 -14.06
CA VAL A 304 7.33 -3.63 -12.62
C VAL A 304 8.10 -2.45 -12.02
N ILE A 305 9.35 -2.21 -12.41
CA ILE A 305 10.11 -1.02 -11.98
C ILE A 305 9.38 0.26 -12.41
N LYS A 306 8.86 0.31 -13.64
CA LYS A 306 8.06 1.42 -14.15
C LYS A 306 6.77 1.61 -13.36
N VAL A 307 6.06 0.54 -13.04
CA VAL A 307 4.77 0.60 -12.33
C VAL A 307 4.95 0.96 -10.86
N THR A 308 5.93 0.33 -10.20
CA THR A 308 6.15 0.53 -8.76
C THR A 308 6.93 1.81 -8.44
N GLU A 309 7.62 2.38 -9.42
CA GLU A 309 8.40 3.62 -9.26
C GLU A 309 9.46 3.51 -8.15
N THR A 310 10.09 2.35 -8.06
CA THR A 310 11.15 2.06 -7.09
C THR A 310 12.27 1.23 -7.73
N TYR A 311 13.46 1.25 -7.12
CA TYR A 311 14.58 0.36 -7.44
C TYR A 311 15.00 -0.50 -6.25
N ASP A 312 14.18 -0.53 -5.19
CA ASP A 312 14.41 -1.41 -4.04
C ASP A 312 14.27 -2.88 -4.42
N ILE A 313 15.32 -3.67 -4.13
CA ILE A 313 15.39 -5.08 -4.52
C ILE A 313 14.24 -5.90 -3.93
N THR A 314 13.95 -5.71 -2.64
CA THR A 314 12.92 -6.47 -1.94
C THR A 314 11.54 -6.20 -2.55
N SER A 315 11.25 -4.92 -2.77
CA SER A 315 10.01 -4.48 -3.38
C SER A 315 9.84 -5.03 -4.80
N ILE A 316 10.87 -4.93 -5.65
CA ILE A 316 10.78 -5.40 -7.04
C ILE A 316 10.57 -6.92 -7.09
N ARG A 317 11.37 -7.70 -6.36
CA ARG A 317 11.23 -9.17 -6.34
C ARG A 317 9.83 -9.63 -5.98
N ALA A 318 9.24 -9.02 -4.95
CA ALA A 318 7.89 -9.36 -4.51
C ALA A 318 6.82 -8.77 -5.45
N SER A 319 7.09 -7.63 -6.09
CA SER A 319 6.14 -6.97 -6.97
C SER A 319 5.87 -7.71 -8.27
N VAL A 320 6.84 -8.47 -8.81
CA VAL A 320 6.62 -9.19 -10.07
C VAL A 320 5.43 -10.14 -9.97
N GLY A 321 5.38 -10.97 -8.95
CA GLY A 321 4.24 -11.87 -8.72
C GLY A 321 2.94 -11.12 -8.43
N ASN A 322 3.00 -10.05 -7.61
CA ASN A 322 1.82 -9.22 -7.32
C ASN A 322 1.28 -8.51 -8.55
N TYR A 323 2.16 -7.95 -9.37
CA TYR A 323 1.76 -7.28 -10.61
C TYR A 323 1.12 -8.26 -11.59
N LEU A 324 1.75 -9.41 -11.81
CA LEU A 324 1.25 -10.42 -12.73
C LEU A 324 -0.10 -10.99 -12.29
N VAL A 325 -0.33 -11.28 -11.01
CA VAL A 325 -1.65 -11.74 -10.56
C VAL A 325 -2.70 -10.67 -10.78
N CYS A 326 -2.40 -9.38 -10.53
CA CYS A 326 -3.32 -8.29 -10.81
C CYS A 326 -3.61 -8.12 -12.30
N LYS A 327 -2.59 -8.26 -13.15
CA LYS A 327 -2.74 -8.26 -14.62
C LYS A 327 -3.63 -9.40 -15.10
N LYS A 328 -3.45 -10.62 -14.58
CA LYS A 328 -4.31 -11.78 -14.87
C LYS A 328 -5.75 -11.59 -14.36
N ILE A 329 -5.95 -10.93 -13.20
CA ILE A 329 -7.28 -10.57 -12.71
C ILE A 329 -7.94 -9.56 -13.67
N LYS A 330 -7.22 -8.56 -14.15
CA LYS A 330 -7.73 -7.61 -15.15
C LYS A 330 -8.14 -8.32 -16.44
N GLU A 331 -7.30 -9.22 -16.97
CA GLU A 331 -7.61 -10.05 -18.15
C GLU A 331 -8.85 -10.91 -17.90
N TYR A 332 -8.97 -11.57 -16.76
CA TYR A 332 -10.14 -12.33 -16.35
C TYR A 332 -11.40 -11.45 -16.26
N ASN A 333 -11.31 -10.29 -15.61
CA ASN A 333 -12.42 -9.34 -15.48
C ASN A 333 -12.95 -8.89 -16.85
N GLN A 334 -12.09 -8.74 -17.87
CA GLN A 334 -12.49 -8.36 -19.22
C GLN A 334 -13.39 -9.44 -19.88
N THR A 335 -13.35 -10.68 -19.43
CA THR A 335 -14.23 -11.77 -19.89
C THR A 335 -15.57 -11.79 -19.15
N GLN A 336 -15.72 -10.99 -18.09
CA GLN A 336 -16.91 -10.95 -17.24
C GLN A 336 -17.80 -9.73 -17.57
N GLU A 337 -19.09 -9.86 -17.32
CA GLU A 337 -19.98 -8.70 -17.30
C GLU A 337 -19.52 -7.68 -16.24
N LYS A 338 -19.74 -6.38 -16.48
CA LYS A 338 -19.23 -5.30 -15.66
C LYS A 338 -19.58 -5.45 -14.17
N ASP A 339 -20.80 -5.89 -13.87
CA ASP A 339 -21.30 -6.07 -12.50
C ASP A 339 -20.73 -7.32 -11.80
N ASN A 340 -20.05 -8.17 -12.55
CA ASN A 340 -19.38 -9.37 -12.04
C ASN A 340 -17.86 -9.24 -11.94
N GLN A 341 -17.28 -8.11 -12.33
CA GLN A 341 -15.83 -7.86 -12.26
C GLN A 341 -15.37 -7.67 -10.82
N SER A 342 -14.43 -8.49 -10.35
CA SER A 342 -13.81 -8.34 -9.02
C SER A 342 -12.84 -7.16 -9.03
N ILE A 343 -13.29 -6.01 -8.56
CA ILE A 343 -12.53 -4.75 -8.56
C ILE A 343 -11.86 -4.50 -7.21
N VAL A 344 -12.54 -4.81 -6.11
CA VAL A 344 -12.04 -4.65 -4.74
C VAL A 344 -11.34 -5.94 -4.33
N ILE A 345 -10.04 -5.85 -4.05
CA ILE A 345 -9.18 -7.02 -3.82
C ILE A 345 -8.60 -6.97 -2.40
N PHE A 346 -9.04 -7.89 -1.55
CA PHE A 346 -8.48 -8.02 -0.22
C PHE A 346 -7.16 -8.80 -0.24
N ASN A 347 -6.21 -8.39 0.59
CA ASN A 347 -4.92 -9.05 0.77
C ASN A 347 -4.44 -9.03 2.23
N GLY A 348 -3.32 -9.71 2.49
CA GLY A 348 -2.74 -9.87 3.82
C GLY A 348 -1.60 -8.89 4.14
N ASP A 349 -1.37 -7.86 3.34
CA ASP A 349 -0.26 -6.93 3.52
C ASP A 349 -0.37 -6.16 4.85
N GLY A 350 0.77 -5.89 5.47
CA GLY A 350 0.89 -5.25 6.79
C GLY A 350 0.93 -6.22 7.97
N ALA A 351 0.61 -7.50 7.78
CA ALA A 351 0.61 -8.48 8.86
C ALA A 351 1.99 -8.72 9.46
N ASP A 352 3.02 -8.73 8.64
CA ASP A 352 4.41 -8.97 9.07
C ASP A 352 4.96 -7.80 9.87
N GLU A 353 4.66 -6.58 9.48
CA GLU A 353 5.10 -5.34 10.12
C GLU A 353 4.44 -5.17 11.50
N VAL A 354 3.13 -5.37 11.55
CA VAL A 354 2.36 -5.26 12.80
C VAL A 354 2.73 -6.35 13.79
N ALA A 355 2.85 -7.60 13.32
CA ALA A 355 2.99 -8.76 14.20
C ALA A 355 4.43 -9.27 14.35
N GLY A 356 5.44 -8.56 13.86
CA GLY A 356 6.84 -8.99 13.93
C GLY A 356 7.05 -10.33 13.21
N GLY A 357 6.41 -10.50 12.04
CA GLY A 357 6.37 -11.79 11.35
C GLY A 357 7.63 -12.15 10.58
N TYR A 358 8.58 -11.24 10.40
CA TYR A 358 9.85 -11.53 9.75
C TYR A 358 10.78 -12.33 10.65
N LEU A 359 11.45 -13.35 10.11
CA LEU A 359 12.28 -14.26 10.91
C LEU A 359 13.44 -13.57 11.63
N TYR A 360 13.97 -12.48 11.09
CA TYR A 360 15.05 -11.73 11.72
C TYR A 360 14.65 -11.08 13.05
N HIS A 361 13.33 -10.86 13.30
CA HIS A 361 12.83 -10.35 14.58
C HIS A 361 13.20 -11.24 15.77
N ARG A 362 13.37 -12.56 15.55
CA ARG A 362 13.82 -13.50 16.59
C ARG A 362 15.21 -13.15 17.13
N LYS A 363 16.04 -12.46 16.31
CA LYS A 363 17.40 -12.08 16.66
C LYS A 363 17.47 -10.68 17.30
N ALA A 364 16.34 -10.03 17.55
CA ALA A 364 16.33 -8.76 18.25
C ALA A 364 17.05 -8.88 19.61
N PRO A 365 18.02 -8.02 19.93
CA PRO A 365 18.83 -8.17 21.15
C PRO A 365 18.04 -7.91 22.43
N SER A 366 16.94 -7.17 22.35
CA SER A 366 16.06 -6.90 23.50
C SER A 366 14.61 -6.71 23.04
N ASP A 367 13.67 -6.72 24.00
CA ASP A 367 12.25 -6.42 23.76
C ASP A 367 12.04 -5.01 23.20
N LEU A 368 12.83 -4.06 23.70
CA LEU A 368 12.77 -2.68 23.26
C LEU A 368 13.22 -2.52 21.80
N GLU A 369 14.30 -3.19 21.40
CA GLU A 369 14.78 -3.20 20.01
C GLU A 369 13.76 -3.87 19.06
N PHE A 370 13.14 -4.96 19.48
CA PHE A 370 12.03 -5.58 18.74
C PHE A 370 10.87 -4.59 18.55
N HIS A 371 10.48 -3.87 19.60
CA HIS A 371 9.39 -2.89 19.52
C HIS A 371 9.75 -1.74 18.58
N TYR A 372 10.93 -1.17 18.70
CA TYR A 372 11.39 -0.07 17.82
C TYR A 372 11.43 -0.49 16.36
N GLU A 373 11.85 -1.73 16.09
CA GLU A 373 11.82 -2.22 14.71
C GLU A 373 10.41 -2.35 14.16
N SER A 374 9.46 -2.89 14.94
CA SER A 374 8.04 -2.95 14.54
C SER A 374 7.47 -1.54 14.26
N VAL A 375 7.83 -0.55 15.10
CA VAL A 375 7.45 0.85 14.88
C VAL A 375 8.06 1.41 13.59
N ASN A 376 9.33 1.14 13.32
CA ASN A 376 10.02 1.61 12.11
C ASN A 376 9.41 1.00 10.85
N LEU A 377 9.14 -0.30 10.86
CA LEU A 377 8.49 -0.98 9.73
C LEU A 377 7.12 -0.36 9.41
N LEU A 378 6.31 -0.06 10.43
CA LEU A 378 5.01 0.60 10.24
C LEU A 378 5.14 2.04 9.72
N LYS A 379 6.17 2.78 10.14
CA LYS A 379 6.44 4.14 9.62
C LYS A 379 6.84 4.13 8.14
N GLU A 380 7.58 3.11 7.74
CA GLU A 380 8.21 3.04 6.41
C GLU A 380 7.46 2.14 5.43
N ILE A 381 6.39 1.47 5.85
CA ILE A 381 5.65 0.49 5.04
C ILE A 381 5.19 1.06 3.69
N HIS A 382 4.96 2.36 3.63
CA HIS A 382 4.54 3.08 2.43
C HIS A 382 5.62 3.14 1.33
N ASN A 383 6.87 2.83 1.67
CA ASN A 383 7.99 2.75 0.73
C ASN A 383 8.22 1.33 0.19
N PHE A 384 7.60 0.31 0.82
CA PHE A 384 7.85 -1.11 0.58
C PHE A 384 6.55 -1.89 0.28
N ASP A 385 5.99 -2.59 1.26
CA ASP A 385 4.87 -3.52 1.02
C ASP A 385 3.59 -2.84 0.55
N VAL A 386 3.26 -1.71 1.13
CA VAL A 386 2.07 -0.95 0.71
C VAL A 386 2.27 -0.30 -0.66
N LEU A 387 3.48 0.20 -0.96
CA LEU A 387 3.82 0.69 -2.30
C LEU A 387 3.57 -0.41 -3.34
N ARG A 388 4.13 -1.60 -3.11
CA ARG A 388 3.98 -2.77 -3.96
C ARG A 388 2.51 -3.13 -4.19
N SER A 389 1.74 -3.22 -3.12
CA SER A 389 0.32 -3.56 -3.15
C SER A 389 -0.49 -2.52 -3.92
N ASP A 390 -0.31 -1.24 -3.61
CA ASP A 390 -1.00 -0.13 -4.28
C ASP A 390 -0.71 -0.12 -5.78
N ARG A 391 0.56 -0.11 -6.16
CA ARG A 391 0.97 0.02 -7.56
C ARG A 391 0.54 -1.14 -8.42
N SER A 392 0.74 -2.38 -7.94
CA SER A 392 0.36 -3.59 -8.67
C SER A 392 -1.15 -3.65 -8.95
N CYS A 393 -1.96 -3.29 -7.96
CA CYS A 393 -3.41 -3.26 -8.12
C CYS A 393 -3.87 -2.08 -8.99
N SER A 394 -3.39 -0.87 -8.70
CA SER A 394 -3.92 0.33 -9.34
C SER A 394 -3.61 0.42 -10.83
N ASP A 395 -2.44 -0.03 -11.28
CA ASP A 395 -2.08 -0.06 -12.71
C ASP A 395 -2.97 -1.05 -13.50
N ASN A 396 -3.64 -1.93 -12.78
CA ASN A 396 -4.59 -2.89 -13.34
C ASN A 396 -6.06 -2.54 -13.09
N GLY A 397 -6.37 -1.31 -12.64
CA GLY A 397 -7.73 -0.86 -12.37
C GLY A 397 -8.39 -1.61 -11.21
N LEU A 398 -7.62 -2.03 -10.22
CA LEU A 398 -8.08 -2.75 -9.02
C LEU A 398 -7.85 -1.90 -7.76
N GLU A 399 -8.59 -2.20 -6.69
CA GLU A 399 -8.42 -1.57 -5.39
C GLU A 399 -7.99 -2.57 -4.31
N PRO A 400 -6.75 -2.47 -3.77
CA PRO A 400 -6.35 -3.30 -2.64
C PRO A 400 -6.98 -2.83 -1.33
N ARG A 401 -7.41 -3.78 -0.51
CA ARG A 401 -7.87 -3.61 0.86
C ARG A 401 -6.95 -4.38 1.81
N THR A 402 -6.34 -3.66 2.76
CA THR A 402 -5.30 -4.14 3.68
C THR A 402 -5.79 -4.12 5.13
N PRO A 403 -6.58 -5.12 5.59
CA PRO A 403 -7.18 -5.09 6.92
C PRO A 403 -6.18 -5.05 8.08
N PHE A 404 -5.00 -5.64 7.94
CA PHE A 404 -3.97 -5.59 8.98
C PHE A 404 -3.45 -4.19 9.29
N LEU A 405 -3.62 -3.23 8.36
CA LEU A 405 -3.28 -1.82 8.56
C LEU A 405 -4.47 -0.99 9.04
N ASP A 406 -5.45 -1.64 9.64
CA ASP A 406 -6.55 -0.93 10.30
C ASP A 406 -6.08 -0.14 11.51
N ARG A 407 -6.57 1.09 11.65
CA ARG A 407 -6.22 1.99 12.77
C ARG A 407 -6.39 1.34 14.14
N ASP A 408 -7.54 0.73 14.36
CA ASP A 408 -7.91 0.23 15.67
C ASP A 408 -7.23 -1.12 15.94
N PHE A 409 -7.08 -1.95 14.90
CA PHE A 409 -6.32 -3.20 14.98
C PHE A 409 -4.84 -2.94 15.31
N VAL A 410 -4.19 -2.02 14.58
CA VAL A 410 -2.78 -1.67 14.83
C VAL A 410 -2.60 -1.08 16.23
N ASN A 411 -3.46 -0.14 16.62
CA ASN A 411 -3.39 0.47 17.94
C ASN A 411 -3.55 -0.59 19.06
N PHE A 412 -4.49 -1.51 18.91
CA PHE A 412 -4.64 -2.59 19.87
C PHE A 412 -3.42 -3.51 19.88
N TYR A 413 -3.00 -4.01 18.71
CA TYR A 413 -1.90 -4.98 18.62
C TYR A 413 -0.60 -4.40 19.15
N MET A 414 -0.27 -3.16 18.80
CA MET A 414 0.94 -2.48 19.26
C MET A 414 0.90 -2.11 20.75
N SER A 415 -0.28 -2.07 21.39
CA SER A 415 -0.43 -1.87 22.83
C SER A 415 -0.32 -3.17 23.66
N ILE A 416 -0.29 -4.33 23.02
CA ILE A 416 -0.05 -5.61 23.68
C ILE A 416 1.35 -5.60 24.31
N PRO A 417 1.53 -6.09 25.56
CA PRO A 417 2.84 -6.20 26.19
C PRO A 417 3.86 -6.88 25.28
N ILE A 418 5.05 -6.31 25.17
CA ILE A 418 6.08 -6.76 24.22
C ILE A 418 6.46 -8.22 24.48
N GLU A 419 6.48 -8.65 25.73
CA GLU A 419 6.73 -10.04 26.14
C GLU A 419 5.79 -11.07 25.47
N TYR A 420 4.56 -10.66 25.14
CA TYR A 420 3.62 -11.51 24.40
C TYR A 420 3.83 -11.43 22.89
N ARG A 421 4.13 -10.24 22.37
CA ARG A 421 4.38 -10.04 20.94
C ARG A 421 5.70 -10.64 20.48
N ARG A 422 6.77 -10.50 21.29
CA ARG A 422 8.08 -11.10 21.07
C ARG A 422 8.11 -12.52 21.63
N ASN A 423 7.89 -13.49 20.77
CA ASN A 423 7.89 -14.88 21.19
C ASN A 423 8.96 -15.67 20.44
N ASN A 424 10.19 -15.70 20.98
CA ASN A 424 11.34 -16.29 20.33
C ASN A 424 11.26 -17.81 20.21
N ASP A 425 10.52 -18.49 21.09
CA ASP A 425 10.45 -19.95 21.16
C ASP A 425 9.26 -20.53 20.37
N LYS A 426 8.41 -19.68 19.83
CA LYS A 426 7.20 -20.08 19.11
C LYS A 426 7.26 -19.72 17.64
N GLN A 427 6.29 -20.18 16.89
CA GLN A 427 6.12 -19.85 15.48
C GLN A 427 5.87 -18.34 15.30
N GLU A 428 6.33 -17.77 14.18
CA GLU A 428 6.07 -16.37 13.85
C GLU A 428 4.56 -16.06 13.85
N LYS A 429 4.19 -14.84 14.23
CA LYS A 429 2.80 -14.38 14.37
C LYS A 429 1.95 -15.25 15.33
N TYR A 430 2.59 -15.81 16.34
CA TYR A 430 1.96 -16.77 17.27
C TYR A 430 0.64 -16.27 17.86
N LEU A 431 0.59 -14.99 18.28
CA LEU A 431 -0.64 -14.42 18.85
C LEU A 431 -1.81 -14.41 17.86
N ILE A 432 -1.55 -14.13 16.59
CA ILE A 432 -2.59 -14.17 15.54
C ILE A 432 -3.08 -15.62 15.37
N ARG A 433 -2.17 -16.59 15.28
CA ARG A 433 -2.51 -18.01 15.14
C ARG A 433 -3.37 -18.50 16.30
N GLU A 434 -2.97 -18.17 17.55
CA GLU A 434 -3.73 -18.55 18.74
C GLU A 434 -5.09 -17.84 18.83
N ALA A 435 -5.17 -16.56 18.47
CA ALA A 435 -6.42 -15.81 18.46
C ALA A 435 -7.49 -16.40 17.50
N PHE A 436 -7.05 -17.17 16.52
CA PHE A 436 -7.94 -17.82 15.53
C PHE A 436 -7.96 -19.35 15.65
N ARG A 437 -7.23 -19.93 16.61
CA ARG A 437 -7.35 -21.35 16.94
C ARG A 437 -8.81 -21.66 17.34
N ASN A 438 -9.36 -22.72 16.85
CA ASN A 438 -10.74 -23.16 17.12
C ASN A 438 -11.87 -22.27 16.53
N ASN A 439 -11.56 -21.26 15.73
CA ASN A 439 -12.60 -20.39 15.14
C ASN A 439 -13.13 -20.91 13.78
N ASN A 440 -12.53 -21.96 13.24
CA ASN A 440 -12.91 -22.56 11.96
C ASN A 440 -12.97 -21.55 10.80
N ILE A 441 -12.16 -20.48 10.85
CA ILE A 441 -12.07 -19.47 9.78
C ILE A 441 -11.25 -20.02 8.61
N ILE A 442 -10.16 -20.74 8.90
CA ILE A 442 -9.30 -21.42 7.92
C ILE A 442 -8.87 -22.78 8.48
N PRO A 443 -8.40 -23.74 7.63
CA PRO A 443 -7.89 -25.03 8.10
C PRO A 443 -6.69 -24.89 9.02
N ASP A 444 -6.59 -25.73 10.07
CA ASP A 444 -5.46 -25.71 11.01
C ASP A 444 -4.12 -25.97 10.33
N GLU A 445 -4.06 -26.81 9.31
CA GLU A 445 -2.82 -27.04 8.55
C GLU A 445 -2.27 -25.78 7.86
N VAL A 446 -3.15 -24.81 7.56
CA VAL A 446 -2.77 -23.50 7.01
C VAL A 446 -2.55 -22.50 8.13
N LEU A 447 -3.41 -22.51 9.16
CA LEU A 447 -3.27 -21.65 10.34
C LEU A 447 -1.90 -21.83 11.01
N PHE A 448 -1.35 -23.06 11.01
CA PHE A 448 -0.05 -23.40 11.59
C PHE A 448 1.03 -23.74 10.55
N ARG A 449 0.80 -23.40 9.27
CA ARG A 449 1.81 -23.55 8.22
C ARG A 449 3.07 -22.76 8.58
N LYS A 450 4.25 -23.35 8.36
CA LYS A 450 5.54 -22.65 8.47
C LYS A 450 5.58 -21.51 7.44
N LYS A 451 6.06 -20.34 7.87
CA LYS A 451 6.14 -19.17 6.99
C LYS A 451 7.12 -19.40 5.83
N GLU A 452 6.68 -19.03 4.64
CA GLU A 452 7.50 -18.80 3.46
C GLU A 452 7.29 -17.35 3.00
N ALA A 453 8.35 -16.68 2.55
CA ALA A 453 8.20 -15.36 1.93
C ALA A 453 7.52 -15.54 0.57
N PHE A 454 6.66 -14.60 0.16
CA PHE A 454 5.94 -14.69 -1.12
C PHE A 454 6.88 -14.87 -2.32
N SER A 455 8.00 -14.15 -2.33
CA SER A 455 9.04 -14.29 -3.37
C SER A 455 9.65 -15.70 -3.45
N ASP A 456 9.58 -16.48 -2.37
CA ASP A 456 10.08 -17.86 -2.31
C ASP A 456 8.95 -18.88 -2.52
N GLY A 457 7.76 -18.63 -1.97
CA GLY A 457 6.59 -19.51 -2.05
C GLY A 457 5.98 -19.62 -3.45
N VAL A 458 6.15 -18.59 -4.29
CA VAL A 458 5.72 -18.58 -5.70
C VAL A 458 6.59 -19.48 -6.60
N SER A 459 7.83 -19.75 -6.19
CA SER A 459 8.81 -20.58 -6.92
C SER A 459 8.80 -22.02 -6.46
N ILE A 460 9.53 -22.89 -7.17
CA ILE A 460 9.73 -24.28 -6.78
C ILE A 460 10.79 -24.39 -5.67
N LYS A 461 10.76 -25.48 -4.90
CA LYS A 461 11.69 -25.69 -3.79
C LYS A 461 13.15 -25.79 -4.23
N GLU A 462 13.39 -26.37 -5.41
CA GLU A 462 14.70 -26.64 -5.97
C GLU A 462 15.43 -25.38 -6.43
N LYS A 463 14.69 -24.35 -6.86
CA LYS A 463 15.26 -23.10 -7.38
C LYS A 463 14.37 -21.92 -7.05
N SER A 464 14.91 -21.02 -6.23
CA SER A 464 14.19 -19.81 -5.82
C SER A 464 14.12 -18.76 -6.92
N TRP A 465 13.11 -17.89 -6.84
CA TRP A 465 13.00 -16.74 -7.71
C TRP A 465 14.25 -15.84 -7.66
N TRP A 466 14.85 -15.69 -6.49
CA TRP A 466 16.11 -14.96 -6.34
C TRP A 466 17.24 -15.57 -7.17
N GLU A 467 17.45 -16.89 -7.11
CA GLU A 467 18.49 -17.58 -7.89
C GLU A 467 18.27 -17.42 -9.39
N ILE A 468 17.03 -17.49 -9.85
CA ILE A 468 16.65 -17.28 -11.26
C ILE A 468 17.03 -15.87 -11.72
N ILE A 469 16.76 -14.83 -10.89
CA ILE A 469 17.15 -13.45 -11.20
C ILE A 469 18.68 -13.33 -11.28
N GLN A 470 19.43 -13.91 -10.33
CA GLN A 470 20.89 -13.79 -10.34
C GLN A 470 21.47 -14.38 -11.63
N GLU A 471 21.06 -15.58 -12.02
CA GLU A 471 21.50 -16.21 -13.27
C GLU A 471 21.14 -15.37 -14.51
N TYR A 472 19.92 -14.85 -14.56
CA TYR A 472 19.48 -13.98 -15.67
C TYR A 472 20.32 -12.72 -15.82
N LEU A 473 20.76 -12.12 -14.72
CA LEU A 473 21.52 -10.87 -14.75
C LEU A 473 23.03 -11.10 -14.88
N ASP A 474 23.54 -12.30 -14.61
CA ASP A 474 25.00 -12.57 -14.61
C ASP A 474 25.64 -12.27 -15.96
N ASP A 475 25.00 -12.66 -17.05
CA ASP A 475 25.49 -12.43 -18.42
C ASP A 475 25.07 -11.08 -19.02
N LYS A 476 24.04 -10.44 -18.45
CA LYS A 476 23.44 -9.23 -19.00
C LYS A 476 23.98 -7.93 -18.39
N VAL A 477 24.52 -8.00 -17.18
CA VAL A 477 24.88 -6.81 -16.42
C VAL A 477 26.37 -6.79 -16.09
N VAL A 478 27.04 -5.76 -16.55
CA VAL A 478 28.41 -5.42 -16.19
C VAL A 478 28.37 -4.11 -15.40
N ILE A 479 28.83 -4.14 -14.16
CA ILE A 479 29.01 -2.95 -13.34
C ILE A 479 30.34 -2.29 -13.75
N PRO A 480 30.33 -1.01 -14.22
CA PRO A 480 31.56 -0.33 -14.55
C PRO A 480 32.51 -0.19 -13.35
N SER A 481 33.79 -0.43 -13.54
CA SER A 481 34.79 -0.42 -12.46
C SER A 481 34.93 0.94 -11.74
N ASN A 482 34.62 2.02 -12.43
CA ASN A 482 34.78 3.41 -11.94
C ASN A 482 33.44 4.05 -11.58
N ILE A 483 32.36 3.27 -11.37
CA ILE A 483 31.07 3.84 -11.00
C ILE A 483 31.08 4.32 -9.55
N ASP A 484 30.47 5.49 -9.31
CA ASP A 484 30.10 5.88 -7.96
C ASP A 484 29.05 4.89 -7.44
N PRO A 485 29.27 4.19 -6.33
CA PRO A 485 28.29 3.25 -5.79
C PRO A 485 27.01 3.93 -5.29
N TYR A 486 26.96 5.25 -5.15
CA TYR A 486 25.76 5.96 -4.71
C TYR A 486 24.55 5.67 -5.63
N PRO A 487 23.34 5.45 -5.12
CA PRO A 487 22.91 5.50 -3.70
C PRO A 487 23.25 4.24 -2.85
N PHE A 488 23.94 3.28 -3.39
CA PHE A 488 24.34 2.06 -2.69
C PHE A 488 25.67 2.26 -1.94
N SER A 489 26.01 1.29 -1.08
CA SER A 489 27.37 1.10 -0.59
C SER A 489 28.16 0.17 -1.51
N LYS A 490 29.49 0.08 -1.35
CA LYS A 490 30.29 -0.88 -2.11
C LYS A 490 29.85 -2.35 -1.89
N THR A 491 29.27 -2.64 -0.74
CA THR A 491 28.82 -4.00 -0.37
C THR A 491 27.41 -4.32 -0.84
N THR A 492 26.57 -3.30 -1.07
CA THR A 492 25.18 -3.47 -1.51
C THR A 492 24.99 -3.24 -3.01
N LEU A 493 26.00 -2.77 -3.73
CA LEU A 493 25.99 -2.61 -5.18
C LEU A 493 26.17 -3.99 -5.85
N THR A 494 25.08 -4.73 -5.95
CA THR A 494 25.01 -6.00 -6.70
C THR A 494 24.63 -5.73 -8.17
N LYS A 495 24.80 -6.73 -9.07
CA LYS A 495 24.32 -6.63 -10.45
C LYS A 495 22.83 -6.31 -10.53
N GLU A 496 22.03 -6.91 -9.65
CA GLU A 496 20.60 -6.68 -9.54
C GLU A 496 20.29 -5.26 -9.08
N ALA A 497 20.91 -4.77 -8.00
CA ALA A 497 20.74 -3.40 -7.53
C ALA A 497 21.09 -2.38 -8.63
N TYR A 498 22.21 -2.60 -9.32
CA TYR A 498 22.62 -1.74 -10.43
C TYR A 498 21.66 -1.76 -11.60
N TYR A 499 21.16 -2.94 -11.97
CA TYR A 499 20.18 -3.08 -13.05
C TYR A 499 18.88 -2.32 -12.76
N TYR A 500 18.28 -2.55 -11.59
CA TYR A 500 17.03 -1.89 -11.20
C TYR A 500 17.20 -0.37 -11.12
N TYR A 501 18.30 0.09 -10.52
CA TYR A 501 18.63 1.51 -10.46
C TYR A 501 18.79 2.13 -11.84
N LYS A 502 19.47 1.44 -12.77
CA LYS A 502 19.65 1.93 -14.16
C LYS A 502 18.31 2.03 -14.90
N VAL A 503 17.45 1.02 -14.78
CA VAL A 503 16.11 1.08 -15.39
C VAL A 503 15.31 2.23 -14.79
N PHE A 504 15.30 2.36 -13.47
CA PHE A 504 14.60 3.44 -12.77
C PHE A 504 15.08 4.83 -13.18
N THR A 505 16.39 5.06 -13.20
CA THR A 505 16.95 6.38 -13.56
C THR A 505 16.73 6.75 -15.01
N ASN A 506 16.66 5.78 -15.92
CA ASN A 506 16.28 6.02 -17.31
C ASN A 506 14.82 6.47 -17.46
N LEU A 507 13.92 6.02 -16.57
CA LEU A 507 12.50 6.35 -16.60
C LEU A 507 12.18 7.67 -15.87
N TYR A 508 12.79 7.90 -14.72
CA TYR A 508 12.38 8.94 -13.76
C TYR A 508 13.48 9.97 -13.45
N GLY A 509 14.68 9.79 -14.02
CA GLY A 509 15.84 10.61 -13.64
C GLY A 509 16.38 10.25 -12.25
N TYR A 510 17.18 11.14 -11.68
CA TYR A 510 17.86 10.92 -10.40
C TYR A 510 16.97 11.29 -9.21
N GLN A 511 15.84 10.57 -9.03
CA GLN A 511 14.89 10.77 -7.93
C GLN A 511 15.29 9.94 -6.70
N HIS A 512 16.41 10.28 -6.06
CA HIS A 512 16.96 9.50 -4.94
C HIS A 512 16.08 9.54 -3.67
N ASN A 513 15.27 10.59 -3.50
CA ASN A 513 14.43 10.78 -2.31
C ASN A 513 13.23 9.82 -2.23
N VAL A 514 12.98 9.04 -3.30
CA VAL A 514 11.85 8.09 -3.32
C VAL A 514 12.15 6.77 -2.63
N ILE A 515 13.43 6.51 -2.29
CA ILE A 515 13.85 5.36 -1.51
C ILE A 515 14.65 5.85 -0.31
N PRO A 516 14.18 5.62 0.92
CA PRO A 516 14.83 6.18 2.10
C PRO A 516 16.19 5.53 2.39
N HIS A 517 16.31 4.23 2.14
CA HIS A 517 17.54 3.45 2.35
C HIS A 517 17.46 2.10 1.63
N TYR A 518 18.59 1.46 1.43
CA TYR A 518 18.66 0.07 0.99
C TYR A 518 18.22 -0.85 2.14
N TRP A 519 17.11 -1.57 1.98
CA TRP A 519 16.58 -2.42 3.02
C TRP A 519 17.38 -3.71 3.18
N LEU A 520 17.78 -4.01 4.38
CA LEU A 520 18.39 -5.29 4.78
C LEU A 520 17.79 -5.74 6.12
N PRO A 521 17.65 -7.08 6.33
CA PRO A 521 17.16 -7.61 7.60
C PRO A 521 18.14 -7.28 8.73
N LYS A 522 17.68 -6.60 9.77
CA LYS A 522 18.49 -6.27 10.95
C LYS A 522 18.96 -7.55 11.67
N TRP A 523 20.04 -7.43 12.43
CA TRP A 523 20.58 -8.51 13.28
C TRP A 523 20.94 -9.81 12.54
N SER A 524 21.06 -9.75 11.23
CA SER A 524 21.35 -10.92 10.38
C SER A 524 22.83 -11.06 10.01
N GLY A 525 23.73 -10.36 10.71
CA GLY A 525 25.17 -10.34 10.43
C GLY A 525 25.52 -9.50 9.19
N ASN A 526 26.60 -9.85 8.50
CA ASN A 526 27.10 -9.11 7.34
C ASN A 526 26.39 -9.53 6.04
N VAL A 527 25.05 -9.56 6.03
CA VAL A 527 24.30 -9.86 4.81
C VAL A 527 24.31 -8.64 3.88
N THR A 528 24.50 -8.89 2.59
CA THR A 528 24.52 -7.86 1.53
C THR A 528 23.31 -7.97 0.61
N ASN A 529 22.47 -8.99 0.81
CA ASN A 529 21.29 -9.28 0.01
C ASN A 529 20.08 -9.52 0.93
N PRO A 530 18.91 -8.99 0.62
CA PRO A 530 17.72 -9.12 1.47
C PRO A 530 17.02 -10.48 1.41
N SER A 531 17.49 -11.44 0.59
CA SER A 531 16.83 -12.74 0.46
C SER A 531 16.77 -13.48 1.80
N ALA A 532 15.58 -13.95 2.16
CA ALA A 532 15.38 -14.73 3.37
C ALA A 532 16.13 -16.08 3.32
N ARG A 533 16.31 -16.69 2.13
CA ARG A 533 17.01 -17.98 1.96
C ARG A 533 18.49 -17.94 2.30
N ILE A 534 19.14 -16.78 2.34
CA ILE A 534 20.52 -16.66 2.79
C ILE A 534 20.66 -16.63 4.31
N LEU A 535 19.55 -16.44 5.04
CA LEU A 535 19.53 -16.44 6.48
C LEU A 535 19.65 -17.86 7.04
N SER A 536 20.48 -18.05 8.07
CA SER A 536 20.69 -19.35 8.72
C SER A 536 19.39 -19.99 9.23
N ASP A 537 18.41 -19.17 9.58
CA ASP A 537 17.12 -19.59 10.17
C ASP A 537 16.12 -20.14 9.13
N TYR A 538 16.43 -19.99 7.85
CA TYR A 538 15.65 -20.59 6.75
C TYR A 538 16.11 -22.00 6.38
N LYS A 539 17.34 -22.36 6.79
CA LYS A 539 17.90 -23.69 6.63
C LYS A 539 17.50 -24.57 7.81
#